data_76743e3d17901b6bebf0de71ec49c0d3
#
_entry.id   76743e3d17901b6bebf0de71ec49c0d3
#
_cell.length_a   1.000
_cell.length_b   1.000
_cell.length_c   1.000
_cell.angle_alpha   90.00
_cell.angle_beta   90.00
_cell.angle_gamma   90.00
#
_symmetry.space_group_name_H-M   'P 1'
#
loop_
_entity.id
_entity.type
_entity.pdbx_description
1 polymer ?
#
loop_
_entity_poly.entity_id
_entity_poly.type
_entity_poly.pdbx_seq_one_letter_code
_entity_poly.pdbx_strand_id
1 'polypeptide(L)'
;MACLLAAPRLEAQELRWPDLAAARDAFGLRAPAQPDPLDGCPKLASFRHGEDYPDAPPAVREVSEFDAAALPAPADDLDRAGLLEALRTNLDYWNSRPDGYKVKLAGVTYDAARLRRTAAALLELFSAGLPQEELLNALKSRFRIYRASADDGTGKTVITGYYEAEIPVTREPDAAHRHPVLLRPADLVRATPAMNVDFDYGRYDEEGRFVRYYETREIHAGVLDGRGLELVWSAHPAQIMLLQIQGSGVLRFPDGDFIRAGVAGANGHPYRSVQRLLMDCGETPAMSFKDFIAYLSSQPPDREQRLTALNPRYIFFNAKPKDSLPYGALGRTLTPGRSIAVDPAHIPLGLFGLLKSRRPVAAGGGLTFSDFARFVASHDTGSAIRGPGRVDLFWGYGPAAETEASSMKAAGELYLFVLK
;
A
#
# COMPACT_ATOMS: atom_id res chain seq x y z
N MET A 1 50.92 29.45 -15.76
CA MET A 1 49.92 30.49 -15.56
C MET A 1 48.55 29.88 -15.92
N ALA A 2 47.82 29.39 -14.95
CA ALA A 2 46.46 28.84 -15.12
C ALA A 2 45.51 29.77 -14.37
N CYS A 3 44.63 30.41 -15.12
CA CYS A 3 43.61 31.32 -14.59
C CYS A 3 42.39 30.48 -14.14
N LEU A 4 42.19 30.34 -12.84
CA LEU A 4 40.97 29.81 -12.22
C LEU A 4 39.92 30.94 -12.22
N LEU A 5 38.91 30.81 -13.07
CA LEU A 5 37.69 31.61 -12.99
C LEU A 5 36.79 31.02 -11.91
N ALA A 6 36.62 31.73 -10.80
CA ALA A 6 35.68 31.46 -9.75
C ALA A 6 34.26 31.80 -10.25
N ALA A 7 33.35 30.84 -10.17
CA ALA A 7 31.92 31.08 -10.36
C ALA A 7 31.35 31.84 -9.16
N PRO A 8 30.46 32.84 -9.36
CA PRO A 8 29.85 33.56 -8.26
C PRO A 8 28.87 32.64 -7.46
N ARG A 9 29.06 32.61 -6.16
CA ARG A 9 28.06 32.07 -5.21
C ARG A 9 26.81 32.97 -5.27
N LEU A 10 25.72 32.45 -5.77
CA LEU A 10 24.40 33.02 -5.57
C LEU A 10 24.04 32.82 -4.09
N GLU A 11 24.03 33.93 -3.38
CA GLU A 11 23.42 34.01 -2.03
C GLU A 11 21.94 33.66 -2.17
N ALA A 12 21.46 32.71 -1.34
CA ALA A 12 20.06 32.38 -1.21
C ALA A 12 19.34 33.63 -0.65
N GLN A 13 18.68 34.40 -1.51
CA GLN A 13 17.68 35.36 -1.06
C GLN A 13 16.57 34.60 -0.37
N GLU A 14 16.35 34.89 0.92
CA GLU A 14 15.17 34.47 1.67
C GLU A 14 13.92 35.03 0.97
N LEU A 15 13.28 34.22 0.15
CA LEU A 15 11.92 34.47 -0.33
C LEU A 15 10.97 34.23 0.85
N ARG A 16 10.63 35.29 1.56
CA ARG A 16 9.47 35.29 2.47
C ARG A 16 8.20 35.15 1.65
N TRP A 17 7.59 33.98 1.73
CA TRP A 17 6.27 33.75 1.17
C TRP A 17 5.22 34.61 1.86
N PRO A 18 4.24 35.19 1.12
CA PRO A 18 3.12 35.87 1.75
C PRO A 18 2.33 34.88 2.61
N ASP A 19 1.87 35.35 3.74
CA ASP A 19 1.06 34.61 4.70
C ASP A 19 -0.14 33.95 4.00
N LEU A 20 -0.09 32.62 3.84
CA LEU A 20 -1.15 31.82 3.21
C LEU A 20 -2.48 31.93 3.96
N ALA A 21 -2.47 32.29 5.25
CA ALA A 21 -3.67 32.58 6.01
C ALA A 21 -4.35 33.86 5.51
N ALA A 22 -3.57 34.90 5.19
CA ALA A 22 -4.08 36.16 4.62
C ALA A 22 -4.59 36.00 3.18
N ALA A 23 -3.99 35.10 2.39
CA ALA A 23 -4.46 34.81 1.03
C ALA A 23 -5.81 34.08 1.03
N ARG A 24 -6.12 33.25 2.03
CA ARG A 24 -7.43 32.59 2.17
C ARG A 24 -8.56 33.57 2.43
N ASP A 25 -8.32 34.64 3.21
CA ASP A 25 -9.32 35.66 3.48
C ASP A 25 -9.54 36.63 2.30
N ALA A 26 -8.53 36.85 1.47
CA ALA A 26 -8.60 37.74 0.31
C ALA A 26 -9.45 37.20 -0.86
N PHE A 27 -9.68 35.89 -0.94
CA PHE A 27 -10.43 35.25 -2.03
C PHE A 27 -11.92 35.00 -1.75
N GLY A 28 -12.47 35.51 -0.63
CA GLY A 28 -13.92 35.54 -0.40
C GLY A 28 -14.62 34.17 -0.34
N LEU A 29 -13.93 33.09 0.05
CA LEU A 29 -14.45 31.72 0.07
C LEU A 29 -15.32 31.41 1.31
N ARG A 30 -16.09 32.36 1.81
CA ARG A 30 -17.14 32.12 2.80
C ARG A 30 -18.52 32.23 2.18
N ALA A 31 -18.95 31.22 1.42
CA ALA A 31 -20.36 30.93 1.36
C ALA A 31 -20.79 30.31 2.70
N PRO A 32 -22.00 30.60 3.24
CA PRO A 32 -22.50 29.92 4.42
C PRO A 32 -22.49 28.42 4.12
N ALA A 33 -21.71 27.65 4.88
CA ALA A 33 -21.56 26.23 4.68
C ALA A 33 -22.95 25.60 4.82
N GLN A 34 -23.48 25.05 3.74
CA GLN A 34 -24.62 24.15 3.85
C GLN A 34 -24.16 23.00 4.79
N PRO A 35 -25.02 22.52 5.69
CA PRO A 35 -24.67 21.41 6.57
C PRO A 35 -24.20 20.23 5.69
N ASP A 36 -23.03 19.69 6.02
CA ASP A 36 -22.49 18.54 5.28
C ASP A 36 -23.47 17.37 5.49
N PRO A 37 -23.87 16.65 4.44
CA PRO A 37 -24.74 15.46 4.61
C PRO A 37 -24.25 14.46 5.65
N LEU A 38 -22.92 14.42 5.88
CA LEU A 38 -22.34 13.58 6.92
C LEU A 38 -22.56 14.07 8.35
N ASP A 39 -22.86 15.35 8.56
CA ASP A 39 -23.03 15.91 9.93
C ASP A 39 -24.23 15.25 10.67
N GLY A 40 -25.21 14.73 9.93
CA GLY A 40 -26.32 13.96 10.46
C GLY A 40 -26.07 12.46 10.61
N CYS A 41 -24.92 11.94 10.19
CA CYS A 41 -24.63 10.52 10.19
C CYS A 41 -24.21 10.03 11.59
N PRO A 42 -24.97 9.11 12.23
CA PRO A 42 -24.64 8.59 13.56
C PRO A 42 -23.27 7.89 13.61
N LYS A 43 -22.80 7.37 12.46
CA LYS A 43 -21.51 6.66 12.35
C LYS A 43 -20.30 7.58 12.38
N LEU A 44 -20.47 8.88 12.09
CA LEU A 44 -19.36 9.81 12.00
C LEU A 44 -18.61 9.97 13.32
N ALA A 45 -19.33 10.02 14.44
CA ALA A 45 -18.72 10.15 15.78
C ALA A 45 -17.88 8.92 16.12
N SER A 46 -18.45 7.71 16.00
CA SER A 46 -17.74 6.45 16.25
C SER A 46 -16.58 6.26 15.28
N PHE A 47 -16.75 6.68 14.03
CA PHE A 47 -15.66 6.65 13.05
C PHE A 47 -14.47 7.52 13.48
N ARG A 48 -14.71 8.71 13.98
CA ARG A 48 -13.65 9.62 14.47
C ARG A 48 -12.93 9.05 15.69
N HIS A 49 -13.64 8.34 16.56
CA HIS A 49 -13.07 7.68 17.73
C HIS A 49 -12.51 6.27 17.44
N GLY A 50 -12.80 5.70 16.26
CA GLY A 50 -12.29 4.39 15.86
C GLY A 50 -13.04 3.21 16.45
N GLU A 51 -14.19 3.43 17.09
CA GLU A 51 -14.95 2.41 17.80
C GLU A 51 -15.71 1.45 16.87
N ASP A 52 -16.28 1.98 15.76
CA ASP A 52 -17.09 1.21 14.79
C ASP A 52 -16.34 0.79 13.53
N TYR A 53 -15.07 1.15 13.41
CA TYR A 53 -14.24 0.86 12.25
C TYR A 53 -12.92 0.21 12.67
N PRO A 54 -13.00 -1.00 13.24
CA PRO A 54 -11.78 -1.76 13.51
C PRO A 54 -11.08 -2.02 12.17
N ASP A 55 -9.75 -1.91 12.16
CA ASP A 55 -8.91 -2.17 10.98
C ASP A 55 -9.03 -3.61 10.47
N ALA A 56 -9.64 -4.50 11.24
CA ALA A 56 -9.96 -5.86 10.84
C ALA A 56 -11.29 -6.32 11.47
N PRO A 57 -12.12 -7.10 10.75
CA PRO A 57 -13.22 -7.80 11.38
C PRO A 57 -12.67 -8.74 12.47
N PRO A 58 -13.36 -8.85 13.61
CA PRO A 58 -12.98 -9.75 14.68
C PRO A 58 -13.30 -11.19 14.25
N ALA A 59 -12.42 -11.85 13.53
CA ALA A 59 -12.54 -13.24 13.22
C ALA A 59 -11.22 -13.92 13.55
N VAL A 60 -11.29 -15.02 14.27
CA VAL A 60 -10.15 -15.91 14.44
C VAL A 60 -9.78 -16.40 13.04
N ARG A 61 -8.63 -16.03 12.58
CA ARG A 61 -8.12 -16.29 11.23
C ARG A 61 -6.82 -17.03 11.39
N GLU A 62 -6.72 -18.15 10.72
CA GLU A 62 -5.56 -19.01 10.88
C GLU A 62 -4.85 -19.26 9.56
N VAL A 63 -3.54 -19.39 9.67
CA VAL A 63 -2.73 -20.14 8.71
C VAL A 63 -2.55 -21.52 9.32
N SER A 64 -3.00 -22.55 8.62
CA SER A 64 -2.89 -23.95 9.09
C SER A 64 -2.10 -24.80 8.09
N GLU A 65 -1.50 -25.89 8.58
CA GLU A 65 -0.92 -26.88 7.69
C GLU A 65 -2.02 -27.56 6.87
N PHE A 66 -1.81 -27.65 5.56
CA PHE A 66 -2.76 -28.19 4.60
C PHE A 66 -2.32 -29.57 4.12
N ASP A 67 -3.27 -30.48 3.94
CA ASP A 67 -2.95 -31.80 3.36
C ASP A 67 -2.40 -31.66 1.96
N ALA A 68 -1.12 -31.99 1.80
CA ALA A 68 -0.44 -31.92 0.51
C ALA A 68 -1.11 -32.77 -0.58
N ALA A 69 -1.78 -33.87 -0.22
CA ALA A 69 -2.51 -34.71 -1.17
C ALA A 69 -3.67 -33.95 -1.83
N ALA A 70 -4.28 -33.03 -1.09
CA ALA A 70 -5.42 -32.21 -1.57
C ALA A 70 -5.00 -30.95 -2.33
N LEU A 71 -3.67 -30.67 -2.51
CA LEU A 71 -3.24 -29.50 -3.28
C LEU A 71 -3.81 -29.57 -4.70
N PRO A 72 -4.54 -28.54 -5.15
CA PRO A 72 -5.08 -28.50 -6.50
C PRO A 72 -3.96 -28.45 -7.54
N ALA A 73 -4.23 -28.93 -8.74
CA ALA A 73 -3.29 -28.84 -9.84
C ALA A 73 -2.81 -27.39 -10.02
N PRO A 74 -1.49 -27.16 -10.05
CA PRO A 74 -0.94 -25.82 -10.20
C PRO A 74 -1.17 -25.37 -11.65
N ALA A 75 -2.10 -24.44 -11.83
CA ALA A 75 -2.21 -23.70 -13.07
C ALA A 75 -1.54 -22.34 -12.88
N ASP A 76 -0.92 -21.81 -13.93
CA ASP A 76 -0.34 -20.46 -13.89
C ASP A 76 -0.75 -19.73 -15.17
N ASP A 77 -1.47 -18.61 -15.00
CA ASP A 77 -2.00 -17.81 -16.11
C ASP A 77 -1.02 -16.75 -16.63
N LEU A 78 0.20 -16.69 -16.07
CA LEU A 78 1.23 -15.72 -16.44
C LEU A 78 2.49 -16.42 -16.95
N ASP A 79 3.35 -15.62 -17.58
CA ASP A 79 4.63 -16.08 -18.10
C ASP A 79 5.59 -16.55 -16.97
N ARG A 80 6.53 -17.40 -17.39
CA ARG A 80 7.54 -17.98 -16.50
C ARG A 80 8.62 -16.98 -16.09
N ALA A 81 8.89 -15.96 -16.89
CA ALA A 81 9.97 -15.01 -16.59
C ALA A 81 9.69 -14.22 -15.30
N GLY A 82 8.49 -13.67 -15.17
CA GLY A 82 8.04 -12.98 -13.95
C GLY A 82 7.98 -13.91 -12.73
N LEU A 83 7.63 -15.20 -12.94
CA LEU A 83 7.67 -16.20 -11.88
C LEU A 83 9.09 -16.41 -11.33
N LEU A 84 10.06 -16.61 -12.22
CA LEU A 84 11.46 -16.82 -11.82
C LEU A 84 12.07 -15.56 -11.20
N GLU A 85 11.66 -14.38 -11.66
CA GLU A 85 12.07 -13.11 -11.05
C GLU A 85 11.56 -12.99 -9.60
N ALA A 86 10.28 -13.27 -9.35
CA ALA A 86 9.74 -13.27 -7.99
C ALA A 86 10.45 -14.26 -7.06
N LEU A 87 10.81 -15.43 -7.56
CA LEU A 87 11.58 -16.43 -6.80
C LEU A 87 13.01 -15.97 -6.52
N ARG A 88 13.69 -15.32 -7.48
CA ARG A 88 15.02 -14.73 -7.25
C ARG A 88 14.95 -13.64 -6.19
N THR A 89 13.94 -12.80 -6.23
CA THR A 89 13.67 -11.76 -5.23
C THR A 89 13.53 -12.36 -3.82
N ASN A 90 12.79 -13.47 -3.68
CA ASN A 90 12.69 -14.18 -2.41
C ASN A 90 14.05 -14.73 -1.95
N LEU A 91 14.80 -15.36 -2.86
CA LEU A 91 16.11 -15.91 -2.53
C LEU A 91 17.10 -14.82 -2.09
N ASP A 92 17.13 -13.69 -2.78
CA ASP A 92 17.97 -12.55 -2.44
C ASP A 92 17.62 -11.96 -1.07
N TYR A 93 16.32 -11.88 -0.77
CA TYR A 93 15.89 -11.46 0.56
C TYR A 93 16.41 -12.41 1.66
N TRP A 94 16.23 -13.72 1.50
CA TRP A 94 16.67 -14.67 2.50
C TRP A 94 18.20 -14.76 2.59
N ASN A 95 18.93 -14.51 1.50
CA ASN A 95 20.38 -14.39 1.50
C ASN A 95 20.86 -13.17 2.30
N SER A 96 20.08 -12.10 2.37
CA SER A 96 20.40 -10.91 3.15
C SER A 96 20.11 -11.03 4.64
N ARG A 97 19.49 -12.13 5.09
CA ARG A 97 19.16 -12.35 6.51
C ARG A 97 20.20 -13.25 7.18
N PRO A 98 20.59 -12.94 8.45
CA PRO A 98 21.44 -13.84 9.20
C PRO A 98 20.72 -15.17 9.48
N ASP A 99 21.44 -16.28 9.55
CA ASP A 99 20.86 -17.61 9.71
C ASP A 99 19.96 -17.76 10.94
N GLY A 100 20.29 -17.05 12.02
CA GLY A 100 19.52 -17.03 13.26
C GLY A 100 18.23 -16.18 13.21
N TYR A 101 17.97 -15.47 12.13
CA TYR A 101 16.72 -14.71 11.98
C TYR A 101 15.53 -15.69 11.88
N LYS A 102 14.50 -15.46 12.69
CA LYS A 102 13.37 -16.39 12.84
C LYS A 102 12.06 -15.71 12.50
N VAL A 103 11.16 -16.46 11.87
CA VAL A 103 9.77 -16.09 11.62
C VAL A 103 8.85 -17.22 12.07
N LYS A 104 7.58 -16.89 12.31
CA LYS A 104 6.54 -17.87 12.64
C LYS A 104 5.54 -18.00 11.51
N LEU A 105 5.16 -19.24 11.18
CA LEU A 105 4.07 -19.56 10.25
C LEU A 105 3.26 -20.70 10.88
N ALA A 106 1.95 -20.52 11.05
CA ALA A 106 1.07 -21.51 11.64
C ALA A 106 1.58 -22.08 12.99
N GLY A 107 2.11 -21.21 13.86
CA GLY A 107 2.69 -21.63 15.15
C GLY A 107 4.08 -22.24 15.06
N VAL A 108 4.56 -22.63 13.88
CA VAL A 108 5.89 -23.21 13.67
C VAL A 108 6.93 -22.10 13.45
N THR A 109 8.05 -22.21 14.11
CA THR A 109 9.18 -21.29 13.93
C THR A 109 10.14 -21.81 12.85
N TYR A 110 10.43 -20.95 11.87
CA TYR A 110 11.40 -21.21 10.81
C TYR A 110 12.55 -20.21 10.90
N ASP A 111 13.77 -20.70 10.73
CA ASP A 111 14.96 -19.86 10.60
C ASP A 111 15.21 -19.44 9.14
N ALA A 112 16.02 -18.39 8.95
CA ALA A 112 16.36 -17.89 7.63
C ALA A 112 17.10 -18.93 6.79
N ALA A 113 17.92 -19.79 7.39
CA ALA A 113 18.62 -20.85 6.67
C ALA A 113 17.65 -21.85 6.03
N ARG A 114 16.58 -22.24 6.75
CA ARG A 114 15.52 -23.10 6.20
C ARG A 114 14.76 -22.41 5.06
N LEU A 115 14.40 -21.14 5.22
CA LEU A 115 13.64 -20.39 4.22
C LEU A 115 14.49 -20.04 2.99
N ARG A 116 15.79 -19.84 3.16
CA ARG A 116 16.75 -19.75 2.04
C ARG A 116 16.79 -21.01 1.22
N ARG A 117 16.91 -22.19 1.87
CA ARG A 117 16.84 -23.48 1.19
C ARG A 117 15.49 -23.69 0.50
N THR A 118 14.39 -23.23 1.12
CA THR A 118 13.05 -23.28 0.52
C THR A 118 13.00 -22.45 -0.78
N ALA A 119 13.47 -21.21 -0.75
CA ALA A 119 13.50 -20.35 -1.93
C ALA A 119 14.40 -20.90 -3.04
N ALA A 120 15.57 -21.44 -2.69
CA ALA A 120 16.48 -22.07 -3.65
C ALA A 120 15.86 -23.32 -4.29
N ALA A 121 15.23 -24.20 -3.50
CA ALA A 121 14.59 -25.41 -3.99
C ALA A 121 13.38 -25.12 -4.90
N LEU A 122 12.60 -24.06 -4.59
CA LEU A 122 11.52 -23.59 -5.46
C LEU A 122 12.07 -23.01 -6.77
N LEU A 123 13.11 -22.17 -6.68
CA LEU A 123 13.74 -21.59 -7.89
C LEU A 123 14.30 -22.69 -8.80
N GLU A 124 14.98 -23.71 -8.26
CA GLU A 124 15.44 -24.88 -8.99
C GLU A 124 14.27 -25.62 -9.66
N LEU A 125 13.24 -25.97 -8.88
CA LEU A 125 12.07 -26.71 -9.35
C LEU A 125 11.36 -26.01 -10.50
N PHE A 126 11.10 -24.71 -10.36
CA PHE A 126 10.44 -23.93 -11.41
C PHE A 126 11.37 -23.61 -12.58
N SER A 127 12.68 -23.58 -12.38
CA SER A 127 13.66 -23.44 -13.47
C SER A 127 13.76 -24.68 -14.34
N ALA A 128 13.46 -25.87 -13.83
CA ALA A 128 13.50 -27.11 -14.57
C ALA A 128 12.41 -27.23 -15.67
N GLY A 129 11.29 -26.46 -15.53
CA GLY A 129 10.20 -26.46 -16.52
C GLY A 129 9.47 -27.79 -16.65
N LEU A 130 9.25 -28.46 -15.53
CA LEU A 130 8.60 -29.76 -15.47
C LEU A 130 7.17 -29.72 -16.01
N PRO A 131 6.67 -30.83 -16.55
CA PRO A 131 5.25 -31.01 -16.79
C PRO A 131 4.42 -30.79 -15.53
N GLN A 132 3.17 -30.33 -15.69
CA GLN A 132 2.30 -29.94 -14.58
C GLN A 132 2.14 -31.02 -13.51
N GLU A 133 1.99 -32.27 -13.92
CA GLU A 133 1.84 -33.40 -13.00
C GLU A 133 3.12 -33.64 -12.18
N GLU A 134 4.28 -33.60 -12.82
CA GLU A 134 5.58 -33.75 -12.15
C GLU A 134 5.84 -32.63 -11.19
N LEU A 135 5.50 -31.37 -11.57
CA LEU A 135 5.57 -30.20 -10.71
C LEU A 135 4.68 -30.39 -9.47
N LEU A 136 3.42 -30.82 -9.67
CA LEU A 136 2.48 -31.08 -8.57
C LEU A 136 3.03 -32.13 -7.60
N ASN A 137 3.56 -33.25 -8.15
CA ASN A 137 4.14 -34.32 -7.34
C ASN A 137 5.38 -33.87 -6.57
N ALA A 138 6.22 -33.04 -7.19
CA ALA A 138 7.38 -32.45 -6.52
C ALA A 138 6.97 -31.49 -5.39
N LEU A 139 5.96 -30.64 -5.61
CA LEU A 139 5.43 -29.76 -4.57
C LEU A 139 4.86 -30.56 -3.38
N LYS A 140 4.04 -31.59 -3.64
CA LYS A 140 3.46 -32.46 -2.61
C LYS A 140 4.50 -33.23 -1.80
N SER A 141 5.52 -33.76 -2.46
CA SER A 141 6.51 -34.62 -1.82
C SER A 141 7.59 -33.84 -1.06
N ARG A 142 8.06 -32.71 -1.61
CA ARG A 142 9.21 -31.95 -1.06
C ARG A 142 8.83 -30.87 -0.06
N PHE A 143 7.58 -30.35 -0.09
CA PHE A 143 7.18 -29.19 0.69
C PHE A 143 6.05 -29.49 1.68
N ARG A 144 6.11 -28.86 2.84
CA ARG A 144 4.94 -28.63 3.68
C ARG A 144 4.10 -27.54 3.02
N ILE A 145 2.80 -27.72 3.04
CA ILE A 145 1.85 -26.79 2.44
C ILE A 145 1.03 -26.17 3.55
N TYR A 146 0.88 -24.87 3.52
CA TYR A 146 0.05 -24.11 4.44
C TYR A 146 -1.06 -23.43 3.67
N ARG A 147 -2.25 -23.35 4.23
CA ARG A 147 -3.38 -22.63 3.65
C ARG A 147 -3.70 -21.43 4.54
N ALA A 148 -3.76 -20.25 3.93
CA ALA A 148 -4.31 -19.05 4.56
C ALA A 148 -5.82 -19.04 4.39
N SER A 149 -6.57 -18.82 5.48
CA SER A 149 -8.02 -18.77 5.42
C SER A 149 -8.59 -17.70 6.35
N ALA A 150 -9.74 -17.13 5.96
CA ALA A 150 -10.58 -16.40 6.87
C ALA A 150 -11.41 -17.41 7.68
N ASP A 151 -11.62 -17.13 8.95
CA ASP A 151 -12.51 -17.94 9.80
C ASP A 151 -13.96 -17.41 9.72
N ASP A 152 -14.48 -17.39 8.49
CA ASP A 152 -15.90 -17.10 8.21
C ASP A 152 -16.68 -18.38 7.88
N GLY A 153 -16.10 -19.54 8.20
CA GLY A 153 -16.65 -20.86 7.85
C GLY A 153 -16.48 -21.24 6.39
N THR A 154 -16.03 -20.34 5.50
CA THR A 154 -15.83 -20.63 4.06
C THR A 154 -14.43 -21.17 3.76
N GLY A 155 -13.47 -20.96 4.67
CA GLY A 155 -12.06 -21.30 4.46
C GLY A 155 -11.41 -20.55 3.30
N LYS A 156 -12.00 -19.43 2.86
CA LYS A 156 -11.51 -18.60 1.74
C LYS A 156 -10.84 -17.35 2.24
N THR A 157 -9.98 -16.80 1.41
CA THR A 157 -9.25 -15.54 1.60
C THR A 157 -9.87 -14.46 0.72
N VAL A 158 -10.00 -13.23 1.23
CA VAL A 158 -10.41 -12.08 0.43
C VAL A 158 -9.19 -11.57 -0.33
N ILE A 159 -9.30 -11.59 -1.65
CA ILE A 159 -8.26 -11.09 -2.56
C ILE A 159 -8.70 -9.74 -3.13
N THR A 160 -7.87 -8.73 -2.93
CA THR A 160 -8.01 -7.41 -3.54
C THR A 160 -6.81 -7.12 -4.43
N GLY A 161 -6.78 -5.96 -5.09
CA GLY A 161 -5.69 -5.56 -5.95
C GLY A 161 -5.17 -4.18 -5.62
N TYR A 162 -3.87 -3.96 -5.83
CA TYR A 162 -3.24 -2.66 -5.81
C TYR A 162 -2.31 -2.47 -7.01
N TYR A 163 -1.97 -1.22 -7.29
CA TYR A 163 -1.17 -0.85 -8.47
C TYR A 163 -0.33 0.38 -8.17
N GLU A 164 0.62 0.71 -9.02
CA GLU A 164 1.36 1.96 -8.94
C GLU A 164 0.51 3.08 -9.58
N ALA A 165 -0.04 3.96 -8.75
CA ALA A 165 -0.89 5.05 -9.20
C ALA A 165 -0.09 6.10 -10.00
N GLU A 166 -0.71 6.71 -11.01
CA GLU A 166 -0.19 7.89 -11.69
C GLU A 166 -1.05 9.10 -11.33
N ILE A 167 -0.42 10.19 -10.86
CA ILE A 167 -1.09 11.40 -10.42
C ILE A 167 -0.54 12.61 -11.18
N PRO A 168 -1.40 13.44 -11.79
CA PRO A 168 -0.99 14.71 -12.36
C PRO A 168 -0.59 15.70 -11.27
N VAL A 169 0.57 16.35 -11.43
CA VAL A 169 1.15 17.27 -10.45
C VAL A 169 1.88 18.43 -11.11
N THR A 170 2.14 19.47 -10.33
CA THR A 170 3.03 20.58 -10.73
C THR A 170 4.23 20.68 -9.80
N ARG A 171 5.34 21.30 -10.28
CA ARG A 171 6.55 21.52 -9.47
C ARG A 171 6.33 22.62 -8.43
N GLU A 172 5.54 23.61 -8.78
CA GLU A 172 5.21 24.77 -7.97
C GLU A 172 3.69 24.85 -7.78
N PRO A 173 3.19 25.46 -6.69
CA PRO A 173 1.77 25.66 -6.50
C PRO A 173 1.20 26.67 -7.50
N ASP A 174 -0.03 26.45 -7.92
CA ASP A 174 -0.78 27.39 -8.73
C ASP A 174 -2.26 27.49 -8.24
N ALA A 175 -3.11 28.18 -8.97
CA ALA A 175 -4.51 28.35 -8.60
C ALA A 175 -5.29 27.03 -8.48
N ALA A 176 -4.91 26.00 -9.22
CA ALA A 176 -5.54 24.67 -9.20
C ALA A 176 -4.79 23.69 -8.29
N HIS A 177 -3.46 23.70 -8.33
CA HIS A 177 -2.60 22.74 -7.62
C HIS A 177 -2.13 23.33 -6.29
N ARG A 178 -2.88 23.10 -5.22
CA ARG A 178 -2.65 23.70 -3.88
C ARG A 178 -2.31 22.68 -2.81
N HIS A 179 -2.37 21.41 -3.12
CA HIS A 179 -2.21 20.34 -2.12
C HIS A 179 -0.85 19.68 -2.31
N PRO A 180 0.08 19.82 -1.32
CA PRO A 180 1.41 19.26 -1.46
C PRO A 180 1.44 17.75 -1.19
N VAL A 181 2.23 17.02 -1.98
CA VAL A 181 2.77 15.72 -1.60
C VAL A 181 3.98 15.98 -0.72
N LEU A 182 3.95 15.52 0.52
CA LEU A 182 4.97 15.89 1.51
C LEU A 182 6.10 14.86 1.60
N LEU A 183 7.32 15.38 1.67
CA LEU A 183 8.51 14.64 2.08
C LEU A 183 8.43 14.25 3.55
N ARG A 184 9.24 13.27 3.95
CA ARG A 184 9.34 12.86 5.35
C ARG A 184 9.93 13.97 6.20
N PRO A 185 9.22 14.45 7.25
CA PRO A 185 9.75 15.41 8.19
C PRO A 185 10.95 14.86 8.98
N ALA A 186 11.91 15.74 9.31
CA ALA A 186 13.11 15.33 10.06
C ALA A 186 12.79 14.91 11.51
N ASP A 187 11.72 15.47 12.08
CA ASP A 187 11.23 15.16 13.44
C ASP A 187 10.29 13.94 13.50
N LEU A 188 10.05 13.28 12.35
CA LEU A 188 9.34 12.00 12.32
C LEU A 188 10.28 10.86 12.72
N VAL A 189 10.11 10.35 13.94
CA VAL A 189 10.96 9.33 14.55
C VAL A 189 10.28 7.97 14.46
N ARG A 190 11.04 6.92 14.11
CA ARG A 190 10.56 5.55 14.18
C ARG A 190 10.57 5.08 15.63
N ALA A 191 9.45 4.49 16.08
CA ALA A 191 9.35 3.90 17.40
C ALA A 191 10.32 2.72 17.57
N THR A 192 10.89 2.60 18.76
CA THR A 192 11.71 1.45 19.16
C THR A 192 10.97 0.62 20.20
N PRO A 193 11.29 -0.67 20.36
CA PRO A 193 10.65 -1.49 21.39
C PRO A 193 10.76 -0.93 22.82
N ALA A 194 11.82 -0.17 23.11
CA ALA A 194 12.02 0.48 24.42
C ALA A 194 11.04 1.60 24.72
N MET A 195 10.39 2.18 23.70
CA MET A 195 9.38 3.24 23.87
C MET A 195 8.02 2.71 24.32
N ASN A 196 7.79 1.40 24.21
CA ASN A 196 6.55 0.71 24.64
C ASN A 196 5.26 1.40 24.18
N VAL A 197 5.20 1.73 22.90
CA VAL A 197 4.04 2.32 22.21
C VAL A 197 3.45 1.35 21.18
N ASP A 198 2.20 1.52 20.81
CA ASP A 198 1.44 0.69 19.86
C ASP A 198 1.47 1.22 18.41
N PHE A 199 2.39 2.12 18.10
CA PHE A 199 2.54 2.73 16.78
C PHE A 199 4.00 2.78 16.31
N ASP A 200 4.20 2.75 14.99
CA ASP A 200 5.54 2.62 14.37
C ASP A 200 6.30 3.94 14.25
N TYR A 201 5.60 5.08 14.22
CA TYR A 201 6.17 6.41 14.00
C TYR A 201 5.49 7.46 14.87
N GLY A 202 6.27 8.42 15.33
CA GLY A 202 5.80 9.54 16.14
C GLY A 202 6.77 10.70 16.17
N ARG A 203 6.57 11.61 17.11
CA ARG A 203 7.44 12.73 17.44
C ARG A 203 7.55 12.91 18.95
N TYR A 204 8.50 13.68 19.38
CA TYR A 204 8.52 14.16 20.74
C TYR A 204 7.69 15.46 20.85
N ASP A 205 6.82 15.55 21.85
CA ASP A 205 6.08 16.77 22.16
C ASP A 205 6.96 17.75 22.98
N GLU A 206 6.39 18.90 23.37
CA GLU A 206 7.09 19.93 24.12
C GLU A 206 7.54 19.46 25.52
N GLU A 207 6.84 18.47 26.08
CA GLU A 207 7.18 17.84 27.34
C GLU A 207 8.17 16.66 27.20
N GLY A 208 8.64 16.38 25.96
CA GLY A 208 9.58 15.30 25.67
C GLY A 208 8.94 13.92 25.64
N ARG A 209 7.63 13.78 25.60
CA ARG A 209 6.92 12.52 25.49
C ARG A 209 6.86 12.07 24.02
N PHE A 210 7.03 10.78 23.77
CA PHE A 210 6.88 10.24 22.43
C PHE A 210 5.40 10.00 22.12
N VAL A 211 4.86 10.77 21.17
CA VAL A 211 3.45 10.76 20.76
C VAL A 211 3.33 10.49 19.27
N ARG A 212 2.13 10.07 18.80
CA ARG A 212 1.87 9.96 17.34
C ARG A 212 2.15 11.30 16.67
N TYR A 213 2.52 11.23 15.39
CA TYR A 213 2.71 12.44 14.60
C TYR A 213 1.35 13.12 14.32
N TYR A 214 1.34 14.26 13.68
CA TYR A 214 0.11 15.01 13.36
C TYR A 214 -0.85 14.21 12.49
N GLU A 215 -2.14 14.29 12.77
CA GLU A 215 -3.19 13.69 11.94
C GLU A 215 -3.32 14.40 10.58
N THR A 216 -3.94 13.71 9.59
CA THR A 216 -4.21 14.30 8.27
C THR A 216 -4.92 15.65 8.36
N ARG A 217 -5.89 15.82 9.27
CA ARG A 217 -6.61 17.09 9.44
C ARG A 217 -5.71 18.25 9.90
N GLU A 218 -4.73 17.97 10.77
CA GLU A 218 -3.78 18.97 11.27
C GLU A 218 -2.78 19.33 10.17
N ILE A 219 -2.34 18.33 9.38
CA ILE A 219 -1.47 18.53 8.23
C ILE A 219 -2.20 19.39 7.18
N HIS A 220 -3.46 19.07 6.87
CA HIS A 220 -4.27 19.88 5.96
C HIS A 220 -4.58 21.29 6.48
N ALA A 221 -4.53 21.49 7.82
CA ALA A 221 -4.65 22.81 8.45
C ALA A 221 -3.32 23.60 8.44
N GLY A 222 -2.22 23.02 7.93
CA GLY A 222 -0.96 23.72 7.71
C GLY A 222 0.05 23.59 8.85
N VAL A 223 -0.07 22.61 9.77
CA VAL A 223 0.88 22.43 10.89
C VAL A 223 2.32 22.16 10.41
N LEU A 224 2.51 21.77 9.16
CA LEU A 224 3.80 21.51 8.54
C LEU A 224 4.23 22.59 7.53
N ASP A 225 3.41 23.63 7.32
CA ASP A 225 3.69 24.70 6.37
C ASP A 225 5.00 25.43 6.69
N GLY A 226 5.73 25.86 5.67
CA GLY A 226 7.00 26.58 5.80
C GLY A 226 8.19 25.72 6.23
N ARG A 227 8.05 24.40 6.32
CA ARG A 227 9.15 23.49 6.66
C ARG A 227 9.96 23.00 5.43
N GLY A 228 9.55 23.41 4.21
CA GLY A 228 10.22 22.99 2.96
C GLY A 228 10.06 21.50 2.68
N LEU A 229 8.88 20.93 2.98
CA LEU A 229 8.59 19.50 2.83
C LEU A 229 7.85 19.19 1.53
N GLU A 230 7.48 20.19 0.75
CA GLU A 230 6.67 20.06 -0.45
C GLU A 230 7.51 19.44 -1.57
N LEU A 231 7.17 18.21 -1.99
CA LEU A 231 7.83 17.53 -3.10
C LEU A 231 7.26 18.00 -4.45
N VAL A 232 5.96 18.04 -4.57
CA VAL A 232 5.16 18.47 -5.73
C VAL A 232 3.76 18.85 -5.26
N TRP A 233 2.95 19.42 -6.16
CA TRP A 233 1.62 19.92 -5.84
C TRP A 233 0.54 19.24 -6.70
N SER A 234 -0.53 18.76 -6.07
CA SER A 234 -1.70 18.16 -6.71
C SER A 234 -2.91 19.09 -6.67
N ALA A 235 -3.79 18.95 -7.64
CA ALA A 235 -5.07 19.67 -7.66
C ALA A 235 -6.07 19.11 -6.62
N HIS A 236 -5.93 17.82 -6.25
CA HIS A 236 -6.91 17.09 -5.46
C HIS A 236 -6.27 16.37 -4.28
N PRO A 237 -6.69 16.64 -3.02
CA PRO A 237 -6.27 15.85 -1.87
C PRO A 237 -6.69 14.38 -1.96
N ALA A 238 -7.75 14.04 -2.72
CA ALA A 238 -8.15 12.66 -2.99
C ALA A 238 -7.10 11.88 -3.81
N GLN A 239 -6.39 12.54 -4.74
CA GLN A 239 -5.28 11.93 -5.48
C GLN A 239 -4.08 11.65 -4.57
N ILE A 240 -3.80 12.55 -3.61
CA ILE A 240 -2.77 12.31 -2.58
C ILE A 240 -3.19 11.14 -1.69
N MET A 241 -4.45 11.05 -1.29
CA MET A 241 -4.97 9.92 -0.53
C MET A 241 -4.86 8.61 -1.32
N LEU A 242 -5.13 8.61 -2.64
CA LEU A 242 -4.88 7.47 -3.51
C LEU A 242 -3.41 7.04 -3.44
N LEU A 243 -2.45 7.97 -3.63
CA LEU A 243 -1.02 7.69 -3.52
C LEU A 243 -0.66 7.09 -2.17
N GLN A 244 -1.21 7.64 -1.08
CA GLN A 244 -0.97 7.16 0.29
C GLN A 244 -1.48 5.74 0.53
N ILE A 245 -2.61 5.37 -0.07
CA ILE A 245 -3.20 4.03 0.03
C ILE A 245 -2.41 3.04 -0.81
N GLN A 246 -1.98 3.43 -2.02
CA GLN A 246 -1.17 2.57 -2.90
C GLN A 246 0.30 2.44 -2.42
N GLY A 247 0.80 3.43 -1.68
CA GLY A 247 2.16 3.42 -1.09
C GLY A 247 3.28 3.79 -2.05
N SER A 248 3.04 3.79 -3.36
CA SER A 248 3.96 4.28 -4.40
C SER A 248 3.19 4.85 -5.58
N GLY A 249 3.85 5.66 -6.40
CA GLY A 249 3.22 6.20 -7.59
C GLY A 249 4.15 7.03 -8.45
N VAL A 250 3.64 7.35 -9.64
CA VAL A 250 4.25 8.23 -10.62
C VAL A 250 3.60 9.61 -10.51
N LEU A 251 4.38 10.62 -10.19
CA LEU A 251 3.98 12.02 -10.12
C LEU A 251 4.28 12.67 -11.47
N ARG A 252 3.26 12.81 -12.32
CA ARG A 252 3.38 13.22 -13.72
C ARG A 252 3.25 14.71 -13.89
N PHE A 253 4.24 15.36 -14.50
CA PHE A 253 4.19 16.78 -14.86
C PHE A 253 3.52 17.01 -16.23
N PRO A 254 3.00 18.22 -16.49
CA PRO A 254 2.38 18.57 -17.78
C PRO A 254 3.31 18.46 -18.98
N ASP A 255 4.63 18.61 -18.78
CA ASP A 255 5.66 18.46 -19.81
C ASP A 255 5.99 17.00 -20.16
N GLY A 256 5.31 16.04 -19.50
CA GLY A 256 5.52 14.61 -19.68
C GLY A 256 6.64 14.03 -18.81
N ASP A 257 7.40 14.88 -18.13
CA ASP A 257 8.37 14.44 -17.13
C ASP A 257 7.67 13.88 -15.87
N PHE A 258 8.39 13.16 -15.00
CA PHE A 258 7.80 12.56 -13.81
C PHE A 258 8.81 12.34 -12.69
N ILE A 259 8.29 12.20 -11.49
CA ILE A 259 9.00 11.70 -10.31
C ILE A 259 8.33 10.40 -9.87
N ARG A 260 9.10 9.38 -9.51
CA ARG A 260 8.57 8.23 -8.77
C ARG A 260 8.59 8.54 -7.28
N ALA A 261 7.46 8.33 -6.63
CA ALA A 261 7.31 8.47 -5.18
C ALA A 261 7.22 7.10 -4.51
N GLY A 262 7.88 6.95 -3.39
CA GLY A 262 7.76 5.77 -2.54
C GLY A 262 7.67 6.17 -1.07
N VAL A 263 7.01 5.32 -0.26
CA VAL A 263 6.83 5.56 1.18
C VAL A 263 8.15 5.85 1.87
N ALA A 264 8.16 6.92 2.67
CA ALA A 264 9.28 7.33 3.53
C ALA A 264 8.94 7.22 5.03
N GLY A 265 7.67 7.16 5.36
CA GLY A 265 7.18 7.03 6.73
C GLY A 265 5.68 7.29 6.81
N ALA A 266 5.12 6.99 7.97
CA ALA A 266 3.72 7.25 8.29
C ALA A 266 3.61 8.05 9.58
N ASN A 267 2.48 8.70 9.80
CA ASN A 267 2.26 9.51 11.01
C ASN A 267 1.90 8.69 12.28
N GLY A 268 1.91 7.36 12.21
CA GLY A 268 1.61 6.48 13.35
C GLY A 268 0.12 6.31 13.65
N HIS A 269 -0.77 6.96 12.92
CA HIS A 269 -2.22 6.81 13.08
C HIS A 269 -2.75 5.59 12.31
N PRO A 270 -3.85 4.94 12.78
CA PRO A 270 -4.50 3.86 12.07
C PRO A 270 -5.16 4.36 10.79
N TYR A 271 -5.24 3.49 9.79
CA TYR A 271 -6.02 3.77 8.58
C TYR A 271 -7.51 3.61 8.88
N ARG A 272 -8.32 4.56 8.42
CA ARG A 272 -9.79 4.50 8.46
C ARG A 272 -10.36 4.68 7.06
N SER A 273 -11.21 3.75 6.64
CA SER A 273 -11.78 3.76 5.30
C SER A 273 -12.89 4.80 5.16
N VAL A 274 -12.56 5.95 4.58
CA VAL A 274 -13.54 7.00 4.25
C VAL A 274 -14.61 6.47 3.30
N GLN A 275 -14.24 5.64 2.31
CA GLN A 275 -15.20 5.00 1.40
C GLN A 275 -16.27 4.21 2.16
N ARG A 276 -15.86 3.41 3.14
CA ARG A 276 -16.79 2.64 3.95
C ARG A 276 -17.72 3.55 4.77
N LEU A 277 -17.17 4.61 5.39
CA LEU A 277 -17.98 5.57 6.14
C LEU A 277 -19.07 6.18 5.26
N LEU A 278 -18.73 6.66 4.06
CA LEU A 278 -19.70 7.29 3.15
C LEU A 278 -20.80 6.30 2.73
N MET A 279 -20.43 5.03 2.49
CA MET A 279 -21.41 3.95 2.23
C MET A 279 -22.30 3.69 3.42
N ASP A 280 -21.75 3.57 4.62
CA ASP A 280 -22.50 3.28 5.86
C ASP A 280 -23.39 4.46 6.27
N CYS A 281 -23.06 5.68 5.84
CA CYS A 281 -23.90 6.88 5.98
C CYS A 281 -24.95 7.02 4.85
N GLY A 282 -24.95 6.14 3.86
CA GLY A 282 -25.87 6.21 2.73
C GLY A 282 -25.56 7.32 1.72
N GLU A 283 -24.39 7.95 1.81
CA GLU A 283 -24.00 9.03 0.91
C GLU A 283 -23.54 8.53 -0.46
N THR A 284 -22.88 7.39 -0.49
CA THR A 284 -22.45 6.74 -1.73
C THR A 284 -22.93 5.29 -1.78
N PRO A 285 -23.28 4.77 -2.99
CA PRO A 285 -23.44 3.34 -3.18
C PRO A 285 -22.08 2.62 -3.08
N ALA A 286 -22.12 1.29 -3.08
CA ALA A 286 -20.94 0.49 -3.30
C ALA A 286 -20.36 0.77 -4.70
N MET A 287 -19.08 1.13 -4.78
CA MET A 287 -18.42 1.49 -6.02
C MET A 287 -16.95 1.01 -6.01
N SER A 288 -16.31 1.00 -7.19
CA SER A 288 -14.88 0.73 -7.28
C SER A 288 -14.07 1.81 -6.54
N PHE A 289 -12.83 1.49 -6.15
CA PHE A 289 -11.98 2.49 -5.51
C PHE A 289 -11.62 3.65 -6.45
N LYS A 290 -11.51 3.37 -7.76
CA LYS A 290 -11.33 4.39 -8.80
C LYS A 290 -12.51 5.38 -8.83
N ASP A 291 -13.75 4.87 -8.87
CA ASP A 291 -14.94 5.70 -8.87
C ASP A 291 -15.07 6.50 -7.57
N PHE A 292 -14.64 5.93 -6.45
CA PHE A 292 -14.61 6.62 -5.18
C PHE A 292 -13.63 7.81 -5.17
N ILE A 293 -12.42 7.67 -5.72
CA ILE A 293 -11.48 8.78 -5.88
C ILE A 293 -12.05 9.86 -6.81
N ALA A 294 -12.66 9.46 -7.93
CA ALA A 294 -13.34 10.39 -8.84
C ALA A 294 -14.49 11.14 -8.14
N TYR A 295 -15.30 10.43 -7.34
CA TYR A 295 -16.34 11.04 -6.52
C TYR A 295 -15.79 12.08 -5.56
N LEU A 296 -14.72 11.78 -4.82
CA LEU A 296 -14.09 12.74 -3.91
C LEU A 296 -13.56 13.96 -4.66
N SER A 297 -12.87 13.76 -5.78
CA SER A 297 -12.32 14.84 -6.60
C SER A 297 -13.39 15.71 -7.29
N SER A 298 -14.64 15.23 -7.38
CA SER A 298 -15.77 16.00 -7.89
C SER A 298 -16.44 16.89 -6.83
N GLN A 299 -16.06 16.76 -5.56
CA GLN A 299 -16.62 17.56 -4.48
C GLN A 299 -16.06 18.98 -4.48
N PRO A 300 -16.80 19.98 -3.93
CA PRO A 300 -16.23 21.29 -3.67
C PRO A 300 -14.91 21.19 -2.90
N PRO A 301 -13.89 22.01 -3.20
CA PRO A 301 -12.54 21.88 -2.63
C PRO A 301 -12.49 21.74 -1.11
N ASP A 302 -13.25 22.55 -0.37
CA ASP A 302 -13.31 22.48 1.09
C ASP A 302 -13.92 21.16 1.58
N ARG A 303 -14.90 20.63 0.84
CA ARG A 303 -15.53 19.35 1.18
C ARG A 303 -14.61 18.18 0.87
N GLU A 304 -13.95 18.18 -0.29
CA GLU A 304 -12.95 17.18 -0.64
C GLU A 304 -11.86 17.09 0.44
N GLN A 305 -11.33 18.25 0.87
CA GLN A 305 -10.31 18.31 1.92
C GLN A 305 -10.84 17.78 3.26
N ARG A 306 -12.07 18.11 3.65
CA ARG A 306 -12.68 17.58 4.88
C ARG A 306 -12.90 16.08 4.81
N LEU A 307 -13.40 15.55 3.69
CA LEU A 307 -13.65 14.12 3.52
C LEU A 307 -12.35 13.31 3.56
N THR A 308 -11.31 13.75 2.87
CA THR A 308 -10.00 13.07 2.90
C THR A 308 -9.34 13.13 4.28
N ALA A 309 -9.56 14.21 5.03
CA ALA A 309 -9.05 14.40 6.39
C ALA A 309 -9.75 13.51 7.46
N LEU A 310 -10.85 12.82 7.11
CA LEU A 310 -11.48 11.83 7.99
C LEU A 310 -10.59 10.61 8.22
N ASN A 311 -9.73 10.26 7.28
CA ASN A 311 -8.68 9.28 7.52
C ASN A 311 -7.54 9.96 8.31
N PRO A 312 -7.29 9.62 9.59
CA PRO A 312 -6.24 10.27 10.38
C PRO A 312 -4.83 9.89 9.91
N ARG A 313 -4.68 8.77 9.17
CA ARG A 313 -3.39 8.28 8.71
C ARG A 313 -2.87 9.12 7.56
N TYR A 314 -1.61 9.58 7.68
CA TYR A 314 -0.87 10.27 6.63
C TYR A 314 0.41 9.52 6.29
N ILE A 315 0.74 9.44 5.00
CA ILE A 315 1.98 8.83 4.48
C ILE A 315 2.83 9.92 3.86
N PHE A 316 4.10 9.94 4.26
CA PHE A 316 5.14 10.80 3.69
C PHE A 316 5.94 10.04 2.64
N PHE A 317 6.43 10.77 1.63
CA PHE A 317 7.09 10.18 0.48
C PHE A 317 8.53 10.64 0.33
N ASN A 318 9.31 9.87 -0.44
CA ASN A 318 10.60 10.28 -0.99
C ASN A 318 10.54 10.15 -2.50
N ALA A 319 11.25 11.03 -3.20
CA ALA A 319 11.57 10.82 -4.61
C ALA A 319 12.45 9.58 -4.77
N LYS A 320 12.16 8.78 -5.78
CA LYS A 320 12.91 7.59 -6.18
C LYS A 320 13.53 7.82 -7.56
N PRO A 321 14.61 7.10 -7.93
CA PRO A 321 15.12 7.12 -9.29
C PRO A 321 14.02 6.78 -10.31
N LYS A 322 14.06 7.42 -11.49
CA LYS A 322 13.03 7.25 -12.53
C LYS A 322 12.92 5.82 -13.06
N ASP A 323 14.02 5.11 -13.11
CA ASP A 323 14.15 3.72 -13.55
C ASP A 323 13.84 2.69 -12.44
N SER A 324 13.61 3.16 -11.19
CA SER A 324 13.23 2.26 -10.10
C SER A 324 11.82 1.73 -10.32
N LEU A 325 11.63 0.42 -10.11
CA LEU A 325 10.31 -0.17 -9.96
C LEU A 325 9.82 -0.01 -8.52
N PRO A 326 8.51 -0.13 -8.24
CA PRO A 326 8.00 -0.07 -6.88
C PRO A 326 8.68 -1.10 -5.97
N TYR A 327 9.00 -0.69 -4.75
CA TYR A 327 9.58 -1.55 -3.72
C TYR A 327 8.50 -1.92 -2.70
N GLY A 328 8.39 -3.21 -2.41
CA GLY A 328 7.55 -3.71 -1.33
C GLY A 328 8.24 -3.60 0.04
N ALA A 329 7.51 -3.98 1.08
CA ALA A 329 8.00 -4.02 2.46
C ALA A 329 9.20 -4.97 2.66
N LEU A 330 9.38 -5.89 1.74
CA LEU A 330 10.57 -6.75 1.66
C LEU A 330 11.87 -5.96 1.41
N GLY A 331 11.77 -4.69 0.98
CA GLY A 331 12.90 -3.88 0.53
C GLY A 331 13.44 -4.34 -0.82
N ARG A 332 12.61 -4.93 -1.63
CA ARG A 332 12.91 -5.43 -2.98
C ARG A 332 11.81 -5.01 -3.95
N THR A 333 12.12 -5.05 -5.23
CA THR A 333 11.20 -4.72 -6.32
C THR A 333 9.98 -5.64 -6.33
N LEU A 334 8.82 -5.06 -6.58
CA LEU A 334 7.58 -5.80 -6.80
C LEU A 334 7.49 -6.29 -8.24
N THR A 335 7.04 -7.53 -8.41
CA THR A 335 6.79 -8.14 -9.71
C THR A 335 5.29 -8.11 -10.01
N PRO A 336 4.83 -7.44 -11.10
CA PRO A 336 3.42 -7.39 -11.47
C PRO A 336 2.78 -8.77 -11.59
N GLY A 337 1.59 -8.94 -11.03
CA GLY A 337 0.85 -10.20 -11.03
C GLY A 337 1.45 -11.32 -10.16
N ARG A 338 2.61 -11.10 -9.54
CA ARG A 338 3.35 -12.08 -8.73
C ARG A 338 3.55 -11.67 -7.28
N SER A 339 3.74 -10.39 -7.01
CA SER A 339 3.91 -9.88 -5.65
C SER A 339 2.56 -9.72 -4.97
N ILE A 340 2.48 -10.17 -3.72
CA ILE A 340 1.30 -9.96 -2.87
C ILE A 340 1.67 -9.25 -1.58
N ALA A 341 0.78 -8.37 -1.12
CA ALA A 341 0.80 -7.82 0.22
C ALA A 341 0.00 -8.73 1.15
N VAL A 342 0.58 -8.98 2.33
CA VAL A 342 0.04 -9.86 3.37
C VAL A 342 0.20 -9.20 4.74
N ASP A 343 -0.42 -9.76 5.77
CA ASP A 343 -0.15 -9.40 7.16
C ASP A 343 1.05 -10.18 7.70
N PRO A 344 2.20 -9.53 7.96
CA PRO A 344 3.42 -10.22 8.42
C PRO A 344 3.29 -10.88 9.79
N ALA A 345 2.29 -10.50 10.59
CA ALA A 345 2.01 -11.14 11.86
C ALA A 345 1.53 -12.60 11.69
N HIS A 346 0.98 -12.93 10.53
CA HIS A 346 0.42 -14.25 10.21
C HIS A 346 1.16 -14.95 9.07
N ILE A 347 1.54 -14.21 8.04
CA ILE A 347 2.23 -14.71 6.83
C ILE A 347 3.55 -13.96 6.69
N PRO A 348 4.70 -14.59 7.01
CA PRO A 348 5.99 -13.95 6.85
C PRO A 348 6.23 -13.44 5.43
N LEU A 349 6.92 -12.30 5.31
CA LEU A 349 7.44 -11.84 4.03
C LEU A 349 8.50 -12.80 3.49
N GLY A 350 8.60 -12.89 2.16
CA GLY A 350 9.57 -13.76 1.47
C GLY A 350 9.12 -15.21 1.35
N LEU A 351 7.84 -15.52 1.59
CA LEU A 351 7.25 -16.82 1.27
C LEU A 351 6.75 -16.85 -0.17
N PHE A 352 6.63 -18.06 -0.70
CA PHE A 352 6.12 -18.31 -2.04
C PHE A 352 4.92 -19.25 -1.97
N GLY A 353 3.94 -19.06 -2.86
CA GLY A 353 2.69 -19.80 -2.80
C GLY A 353 1.94 -19.87 -4.13
N LEU A 354 0.80 -20.55 -4.09
CA LEU A 354 -0.19 -20.62 -5.18
C LEU A 354 -1.44 -19.86 -4.75
N LEU A 355 -1.81 -18.86 -5.53
CA LEU A 355 -3.04 -18.09 -5.37
C LEU A 355 -4.07 -18.55 -6.41
N LYS A 356 -5.29 -18.86 -5.97
CA LYS A 356 -6.44 -19.13 -6.83
C LYS A 356 -7.56 -18.15 -6.47
N SER A 357 -8.13 -17.49 -7.48
CA SER A 357 -9.22 -16.52 -7.27
C SER A 357 -9.92 -16.22 -8.59
N ARG A 358 -10.71 -15.16 -8.61
CA ARG A 358 -11.32 -14.59 -9.81
C ARG A 358 -10.82 -13.18 -10.00
N ARG A 359 -10.48 -12.81 -11.24
CA ARG A 359 -10.01 -11.48 -11.60
C ARG A 359 -11.01 -10.75 -12.48
N PRO A 360 -11.08 -9.42 -12.39
CA PRO A 360 -11.86 -8.64 -13.34
C PRO A 360 -11.22 -8.71 -14.72
N VAL A 361 -12.05 -8.84 -15.76
CA VAL A 361 -11.65 -8.80 -17.16
C VAL A 361 -12.65 -7.93 -17.94
N ALA A 362 -12.17 -7.13 -18.87
CA ALA A 362 -13.03 -6.33 -19.72
C ALA A 362 -13.86 -7.23 -20.65
N ALA A 363 -15.18 -7.02 -20.68
CA ALA A 363 -16.10 -7.76 -21.54
C ALA A 363 -17.33 -6.93 -21.87
N GLY A 364 -17.65 -6.77 -23.15
CA GLY A 364 -18.90 -6.16 -23.62
C GLY A 364 -19.19 -4.73 -23.13
N GLY A 365 -18.16 -3.92 -22.89
CA GLY A 365 -18.31 -2.56 -22.37
C GLY A 365 -18.39 -2.45 -20.84
N GLY A 366 -18.21 -3.56 -20.10
CA GLY A 366 -18.16 -3.64 -18.65
C GLY A 366 -17.03 -4.54 -18.15
N LEU A 367 -17.13 -4.93 -16.87
CA LEU A 367 -16.23 -5.89 -16.24
C LEU A 367 -16.98 -7.17 -15.90
N THR A 368 -16.36 -8.31 -16.20
CA THR A 368 -16.78 -9.62 -15.73
C THR A 368 -15.64 -10.25 -14.90
N PHE A 369 -15.89 -11.40 -14.27
CA PHE A 369 -14.87 -12.08 -13.47
C PHE A 369 -14.53 -13.44 -14.09
N SER A 370 -13.24 -13.68 -14.32
CA SER A 370 -12.69 -14.93 -14.81
C SER A 370 -11.84 -15.59 -13.74
N ASP A 371 -11.94 -16.92 -13.62
CA ASP A 371 -11.08 -17.68 -12.73
C ASP A 371 -9.62 -17.58 -13.18
N PHE A 372 -8.72 -17.50 -12.22
CA PHE A 372 -7.29 -17.54 -12.45
C PHE A 372 -6.57 -18.31 -11.34
N ALA A 373 -5.40 -18.82 -11.66
CA ALA A 373 -4.45 -19.31 -10.69
C ALA A 373 -3.05 -18.87 -11.10
N ARG A 374 -2.23 -18.51 -10.13
CA ARG A 374 -0.84 -18.10 -10.35
C ARG A 374 0.02 -18.31 -9.11
N PHE A 375 1.29 -18.55 -9.37
CA PHE A 375 2.28 -18.54 -8.30
C PHE A 375 2.63 -17.10 -7.91
N VAL A 376 2.68 -16.86 -6.59
CA VAL A 376 2.85 -15.54 -6.00
C VAL A 376 3.88 -15.57 -4.88
N ALA A 377 4.40 -14.38 -4.52
CA ALA A 377 5.37 -14.22 -3.46
C ALA A 377 4.96 -13.08 -2.51
N SER A 378 5.09 -13.29 -1.20
CA SER A 378 4.76 -12.31 -0.16
C SER A 378 5.86 -11.26 -0.05
N HIS A 379 5.83 -10.26 -0.93
CA HIS A 379 6.85 -9.21 -1.04
C HIS A 379 6.48 -7.93 -0.31
N ASP A 380 5.21 -7.78 0.05
CA ASP A 380 4.71 -6.50 0.55
C ASP A 380 3.74 -6.68 1.72
N THR A 381 3.39 -5.55 2.32
CA THR A 381 2.36 -5.42 3.37
C THR A 381 1.62 -4.10 3.20
N GLY A 382 0.44 -4.00 3.77
CA GLY A 382 -0.35 -2.77 3.79
C GLY A 382 -1.06 -2.58 5.12
N SER A 383 -1.29 -1.33 5.52
CA SER A 383 -1.98 -1.02 6.78
C SER A 383 -3.42 -1.57 6.82
N ALA A 384 -4.06 -1.70 5.65
CA ALA A 384 -5.40 -2.27 5.50
C ALA A 384 -5.39 -3.79 5.30
N ILE A 385 -4.21 -4.42 5.18
CA ILE A 385 -4.06 -5.86 4.97
C ILE A 385 -3.82 -6.49 6.33
N ARG A 386 -4.92 -6.91 6.99
CA ARG A 386 -4.89 -7.46 8.34
C ARG A 386 -5.43 -8.87 8.41
N GLY A 387 -4.71 -9.71 9.15
CA GLY A 387 -5.02 -11.12 9.35
C GLY A 387 -4.69 -12.01 8.13
N PRO A 388 -4.70 -13.34 8.30
CA PRO A 388 -4.29 -14.28 7.27
C PRO A 388 -5.30 -14.41 6.13
N GLY A 389 -6.54 -14.00 6.36
CA GLY A 389 -7.63 -14.08 5.38
C GLY A 389 -7.72 -12.87 4.44
N ARG A 390 -6.69 -12.01 4.38
CA ARG A 390 -6.63 -10.85 3.48
C ARG A 390 -5.32 -10.83 2.71
N VAL A 391 -5.43 -10.72 1.40
CA VAL A 391 -4.30 -10.63 0.46
C VAL A 391 -4.57 -9.55 -0.56
N ASP A 392 -3.56 -8.79 -0.91
CA ASP A 392 -3.63 -7.76 -1.95
C ASP A 392 -2.63 -8.08 -3.06
N LEU A 393 -3.11 -8.23 -4.30
CA LEU A 393 -2.29 -8.61 -5.46
C LEU A 393 -1.78 -7.35 -6.17
N PHE A 394 -0.47 -7.26 -6.40
CA PHE A 394 0.13 -6.18 -7.18
C PHE A 394 -0.10 -6.38 -8.68
N TRP A 395 -0.83 -5.48 -9.31
CA TRP A 395 -1.16 -5.54 -10.75
C TRP A 395 -0.14 -4.85 -11.66
N GLY A 396 0.80 -4.09 -11.09
CA GLY A 396 1.77 -3.31 -11.85
C GLY A 396 1.38 -1.84 -11.98
N TYR A 397 1.45 -1.29 -13.18
CA TYR A 397 1.24 0.12 -13.45
C TYR A 397 0.45 0.34 -14.75
N GLY A 398 -0.06 1.56 -14.91
CA GLY A 398 -0.81 1.99 -16.09
C GLY A 398 -2.31 1.66 -16.04
N PRO A 399 -3.08 2.11 -17.08
CA PRO A 399 -4.55 2.10 -17.06
C PRO A 399 -5.19 0.70 -16.93
N ALA A 400 -4.55 -0.34 -17.48
CA ALA A 400 -5.03 -1.72 -17.35
C ALA A 400 -4.89 -2.21 -15.91
N ALA A 401 -3.71 -2.00 -15.29
CA ALA A 401 -3.47 -2.34 -13.90
C ALA A 401 -4.39 -1.59 -12.94
N GLU A 402 -4.63 -0.29 -13.19
CA GLU A 402 -5.58 0.51 -12.44
C GLU A 402 -6.99 -0.09 -12.48
N THR A 403 -7.48 -0.43 -13.69
CA THR A 403 -8.84 -0.97 -13.87
C THR A 403 -9.00 -2.31 -13.16
N GLU A 404 -8.04 -3.22 -13.33
CA GLU A 404 -8.07 -4.54 -12.71
C GLU A 404 -7.93 -4.46 -11.18
N ALA A 405 -6.94 -3.70 -10.68
CA ALA A 405 -6.70 -3.55 -9.26
C ALA A 405 -7.88 -2.88 -8.53
N SER A 406 -8.40 -1.78 -9.08
CA SER A 406 -9.48 -1.00 -8.46
C SER A 406 -10.80 -1.79 -8.36
N SER A 407 -10.99 -2.77 -9.24
CA SER A 407 -12.20 -3.61 -9.30
C SER A 407 -12.01 -4.97 -8.64
N MET A 408 -10.78 -5.33 -8.26
CA MET A 408 -10.48 -6.63 -7.69
C MET A 408 -10.97 -6.73 -6.24
N LYS A 409 -12.03 -7.52 -6.05
CA LYS A 409 -12.47 -7.98 -4.74
C LYS A 409 -13.17 -9.32 -4.91
N ALA A 410 -12.48 -10.38 -4.63
CA ALA A 410 -13.00 -11.74 -4.82
C ALA A 410 -12.56 -12.68 -3.69
N ALA A 411 -13.34 -13.74 -3.47
CA ALA A 411 -12.90 -14.84 -2.63
C ALA A 411 -11.83 -15.66 -3.36
N GLY A 412 -10.83 -16.15 -2.62
CA GLY A 412 -9.75 -16.95 -3.18
C GLY A 412 -9.16 -17.92 -2.17
N GLU A 413 -8.11 -18.60 -2.61
CA GLU A 413 -7.34 -19.55 -1.81
C GLU A 413 -5.85 -19.22 -1.97
N LEU A 414 -5.13 -19.16 -0.87
CA LEU A 414 -3.68 -18.97 -0.86
C LEU A 414 -3.01 -20.18 -0.19
N TYR A 415 -2.17 -20.87 -0.93
CA TYR A 415 -1.33 -21.97 -0.45
C TYR A 415 0.12 -21.53 -0.41
N LEU A 416 0.81 -21.76 0.71
CA LEU A 416 2.21 -21.36 0.92
C LEU A 416 3.09 -22.62 1.06
N PHE A 417 4.32 -22.56 0.55
CA PHE A 417 5.24 -23.68 0.50
C PHE A 417 6.46 -23.45 1.39
N VAL A 418 6.78 -24.44 2.21
CA VAL A 418 8.03 -24.49 3.00
C VAL A 418 8.66 -25.87 2.82
N LEU A 419 9.94 -25.95 2.44
CA LEU A 419 10.67 -27.19 2.24
C LEU A 419 10.56 -28.08 3.50
N LYS A 420 10.35 -29.38 3.34
CA LYS A 420 10.28 -30.37 4.43
C LYS A 420 11.62 -30.55 5.14
#